data_27279d0496a6e95c3a8cefd440dc9093
#
_entry.id   27279d0496a6e95c3a8cefd440dc9093
#
_cell.length_a   1.000
_cell.length_b   1.000
_cell.length_c   1.000
_cell.angle_alpha   90.00
_cell.angle_beta   90.00
_cell.angle_gamma   90.00
#
_symmetry.space_group_name_H-M   'P 1'
#
loop_
_entity.id
_entity.type
_entity.pdbx_description
1 polymer ?
#
loop_
_entity_poly.entity_id
_entity_poly.type
_entity_poly.pdbx_seq_one_letter_code
_entity_poly.pdbx_strand_id
1 'polypeptide(L)'
;MINGYGITECSPLVSANHDAFNDWHTVGIPLPCCQIKFENVTPDGDGEICVKGDVVMLGYYKQPKLTAECLRDGWFYTGDYGRMNEHGQLYITGRKKNLIVLTNGKNVFPEEIENYIAAIPYVAEAVVYALKNEHGLEDSLCAEVFLSEEKIAELGIENPVERIRADIAKATEPLPHYKHIAKVKVRDAEFEKTTTNKIKRNKIVKDERL
;
A
#
# COMPACT_ATOMS: atom_id res chain seq x y z
N MET A 1 -4.82 4.65 -19.73
CA MET A 1 -3.93 5.13 -18.64
C MET A 1 -2.82 4.10 -18.49
N ILE A 2 -1.57 4.53 -18.35
CA ILE A 2 -0.41 3.63 -18.19
C ILE A 2 0.09 3.77 -16.75
N ASN A 3 0.13 2.67 -16.00
CA ASN A 3 0.71 2.64 -14.68
C ASN A 3 2.21 2.39 -14.76
N GLY A 4 2.96 2.94 -13.80
CA GLY A 4 4.38 2.69 -13.64
C GLY A 4 4.78 2.80 -12.18
N TYR A 5 5.92 2.23 -11.85
CA TYR A 5 6.54 2.33 -10.53
C TYR A 5 7.88 3.02 -10.64
N GLY A 6 8.09 3.93 -9.73
CA GLY A 6 9.33 4.67 -9.66
C GLY A 6 9.54 5.36 -8.33
N ILE A 7 10.79 5.60 -8.04
CA ILE A 7 11.27 6.27 -6.83
C ILE A 7 12.42 7.21 -7.19
N THR A 8 12.57 8.27 -6.43
CA THR A 8 13.60 9.30 -6.66
C THR A 8 15.01 8.69 -6.73
N GLU A 9 15.26 7.73 -5.88
CA GLU A 9 16.54 7.01 -5.78
C GLU A 9 16.88 6.14 -7.00
N CYS A 10 15.91 5.97 -7.92
CA CYS A 10 16.08 5.21 -9.18
C CYS A 10 15.78 6.06 -10.43
N SER A 11 15.91 7.38 -10.40
CA SER A 11 16.02 8.36 -11.50
C SER A 11 14.91 8.42 -12.57
N PRO A 12 13.64 8.49 -12.27
CA PRO A 12 12.84 7.98 -11.17
C PRO A 12 12.16 6.63 -11.49
N LEU A 13 12.13 6.17 -12.77
CA LEU A 13 11.28 5.08 -13.25
C LEU A 13 12.00 3.72 -13.20
N VAL A 14 11.32 2.72 -12.64
CA VAL A 14 11.80 1.35 -12.50
C VAL A 14 11.05 0.38 -13.40
N SER A 15 9.72 0.52 -13.45
CA SER A 15 8.85 -0.30 -14.31
C SER A 15 7.70 0.50 -14.89
N ALA A 16 7.14 0.03 -15.99
CA ALA A 16 5.97 0.63 -16.61
C ALA A 16 5.14 -0.43 -17.35
N ASN A 17 3.83 -0.23 -17.36
CA ASN A 17 2.94 -0.94 -18.28
C ASN A 17 3.16 -0.43 -19.71
N HIS A 18 2.90 -1.28 -20.69
CA HIS A 18 2.87 -0.90 -22.10
C HIS A 18 1.60 -1.44 -22.78
N ASP A 19 1.25 -0.87 -23.93
CA ASP A 19 -0.06 -1.06 -24.56
C ASP A 19 -0.47 -2.51 -24.79
N ALA A 20 0.49 -3.41 -25.10
CA ALA A 20 0.18 -4.81 -25.41
C ALA A 20 -0.16 -5.64 -24.16
N PHE A 21 0.27 -5.21 -22.95
CA PHE A 21 0.09 -5.93 -21.69
C PHE A 21 -0.27 -4.97 -20.55
N ASN A 22 -1.24 -4.09 -20.81
CA ASN A 22 -1.67 -3.10 -19.83
C ASN A 22 -2.66 -3.73 -18.84
N ASP A 23 -2.14 -4.30 -17.77
CA ASP A 23 -2.93 -4.68 -16.60
C ASP A 23 -2.89 -3.55 -15.57
N TRP A 24 -4.03 -2.92 -15.32
CA TRP A 24 -4.15 -1.79 -14.41
C TRP A 24 -3.89 -2.14 -12.93
N HIS A 25 -3.89 -3.43 -12.57
CA HIS A 25 -3.51 -3.90 -11.24
C HIS A 25 -2.00 -3.97 -11.05
N THR A 26 -1.21 -3.87 -12.12
CA THR A 26 0.23 -3.95 -12.08
C THR A 26 0.87 -2.59 -12.35
N VAL A 27 2.14 -2.49 -12.02
CA VAL A 27 2.98 -1.34 -12.40
C VAL A 27 3.92 -1.69 -13.57
N GLY A 28 3.56 -2.73 -14.31
CA GLY A 28 4.22 -3.15 -15.55
C GLY A 28 5.50 -3.94 -15.37
N ILE A 29 6.23 -4.08 -16.46
CA ILE A 29 7.50 -4.80 -16.51
C ILE A 29 8.67 -3.88 -16.18
N PRO A 30 9.76 -4.39 -15.58
CA PRO A 30 10.97 -3.63 -15.35
C PRO A 30 11.53 -3.03 -16.64
N LEU A 31 12.06 -1.81 -16.56
CA LEU A 31 12.78 -1.20 -17.67
C LEU A 31 14.05 -2.02 -18.01
N PRO A 32 14.50 -2.04 -19.27
CA PRO A 32 15.69 -2.80 -19.68
C PRO A 32 16.97 -2.46 -18.92
N CYS A 33 17.06 -1.23 -18.37
CA CYS A 33 18.17 -0.77 -17.53
C CYS A 33 18.05 -1.17 -16.06
N CYS A 34 16.95 -1.84 -15.66
CA CYS A 34 16.68 -2.25 -14.29
C CYS A 34 16.69 -3.76 -14.15
N GLN A 35 17.38 -4.25 -13.13
CA GLN A 35 17.23 -5.60 -12.61
C GLN A 35 16.45 -5.55 -11.32
N ILE A 36 15.51 -6.49 -11.12
CA ILE A 36 14.72 -6.60 -9.89
C ILE A 36 14.98 -7.96 -9.25
N LYS A 37 15.13 -7.97 -7.94
CA LYS A 37 15.03 -9.15 -7.09
C LYS A 37 14.15 -8.88 -5.89
N PHE A 38 13.70 -9.93 -5.26
CA PHE A 38 12.89 -9.87 -4.03
C PHE A 38 13.68 -10.44 -2.86
N GLU A 39 13.77 -9.69 -1.77
CA GLU A 39 14.40 -10.12 -0.53
C GLU A 39 13.37 -10.19 0.59
N ASN A 40 13.68 -10.95 1.66
CA ASN A 40 12.78 -11.09 2.81
C ASN A 40 11.35 -11.49 2.41
N VAL A 41 11.24 -12.50 1.54
CA VAL A 41 9.95 -12.94 0.99
C VAL A 41 9.07 -13.46 2.11
N THR A 42 7.83 -12.95 2.18
CA THR A 42 6.81 -13.37 3.13
C THR A 42 6.21 -14.73 2.74
N PRO A 43 5.51 -15.43 3.66
CA PRO A 43 4.80 -16.67 3.32
C PRO A 43 3.76 -16.51 2.20
N ASP A 44 3.26 -15.29 1.98
CA ASP A 44 2.29 -14.96 0.92
C ASP A 44 2.96 -14.66 -0.43
N GLY A 45 4.30 -14.72 -0.50
CA GLY A 45 5.08 -14.56 -1.73
C GLY A 45 5.50 -13.12 -2.04
N ASP A 46 5.15 -12.14 -1.21
CA ASP A 46 5.61 -10.75 -1.36
C ASP A 46 7.00 -10.58 -0.77
N GLY A 47 7.90 -9.92 -1.48
CA GLY A 47 9.26 -9.63 -1.01
C GLY A 47 9.61 -8.14 -1.11
N GLU A 48 10.62 -7.72 -0.36
CA GLU A 48 11.19 -6.38 -0.50
C GLU A 48 11.79 -6.23 -1.90
N ILE A 49 11.29 -5.26 -2.65
CA ILE A 49 11.77 -4.97 -4.01
C ILE A 49 13.15 -4.36 -3.92
N CYS A 50 14.14 -5.04 -4.53
CA CYS A 50 15.49 -4.55 -4.65
C CYS A 50 15.78 -4.27 -6.12
N VAL A 51 16.34 -3.09 -6.40
CA VAL A 51 16.63 -2.62 -7.77
C VAL A 51 18.13 -2.48 -7.96
N LYS A 52 18.63 -2.93 -9.11
CA LYS A 52 20.02 -2.73 -9.56
C LYS A 52 20.01 -2.23 -10.99
N GLY A 53 20.93 -1.33 -11.32
CA GLY A 53 21.11 -0.77 -12.66
C GLY A 53 21.66 0.66 -12.62
N ASP A 54 21.92 1.22 -13.78
CA ASP A 54 22.50 2.57 -13.92
C ASP A 54 21.57 3.69 -13.46
N VAL A 55 20.29 3.37 -13.26
CA VAL A 55 19.28 4.29 -12.71
C VAL A 55 19.41 4.51 -11.20
N VAL A 56 20.11 3.62 -10.50
CA VAL A 56 20.25 3.67 -9.04
C VAL A 56 21.19 4.80 -8.64
N MET A 57 20.78 5.60 -7.67
CA MET A 57 21.56 6.69 -7.11
C MET A 57 22.93 6.23 -6.59
N LEU A 58 23.90 7.15 -6.56
CA LEU A 58 25.19 6.92 -5.92
C LEU A 58 25.10 6.90 -4.39
N GLY A 59 24.09 7.54 -3.82
CA GLY A 59 23.84 7.61 -2.38
C GLY A 59 23.24 8.94 -1.95
N TYR A 60 22.87 9.03 -0.68
CA TYR A 60 22.35 10.26 -0.08
C TYR A 60 23.49 11.24 0.24
N TYR A 61 23.32 12.49 -0.18
CA TYR A 61 24.33 13.53 0.00
C TYR A 61 24.70 13.73 1.48
N LYS A 62 25.97 13.58 1.81
CA LYS A 62 26.53 13.69 3.17
C LYS A 62 25.90 12.74 4.20
N GLN A 63 25.26 11.65 3.77
CA GLN A 63 24.61 10.65 4.64
C GLN A 63 25.11 9.22 4.32
N PRO A 64 26.39 8.90 4.55
CA PRO A 64 26.93 7.59 4.19
C PRO A 64 26.31 6.43 4.98
N LYS A 65 25.89 6.67 6.22
CA LYS A 65 25.20 5.64 7.04
C LYS A 65 23.86 5.26 6.43
N LEU A 66 23.03 6.25 6.09
CA LEU A 66 21.72 6.02 5.46
C LEU A 66 21.90 5.36 4.07
N THR A 67 22.93 5.76 3.33
CA THR A 67 23.27 5.11 2.06
C THR A 67 23.58 3.62 2.25
N ALA A 68 24.42 3.27 3.23
CA ALA A 68 24.79 1.88 3.50
C ALA A 68 23.61 1.02 4.01
N GLU A 69 22.58 1.62 4.60
CA GLU A 69 21.38 0.93 5.03
C GLU A 69 20.52 0.45 3.85
N CYS A 70 20.50 1.22 2.75
CA CYS A 70 19.62 0.94 1.62
C CYS A 70 20.34 0.52 0.34
N LEU A 71 21.68 0.71 0.25
CA LEU A 71 22.48 0.35 -0.93
C LEU A 71 23.54 -0.68 -0.53
N ARG A 72 23.39 -1.93 -1.02
CA ARG A 72 24.27 -3.06 -0.68
C ARG A 72 24.63 -3.84 -1.95
N ASP A 73 25.90 -4.04 -2.22
CA ASP A 73 26.39 -4.81 -3.37
C ASP A 73 25.80 -4.35 -4.72
N GLY A 74 25.55 -3.03 -4.85
CA GLY A 74 24.94 -2.43 -6.03
C GLY A 74 23.42 -2.61 -6.12
N TRP A 75 22.78 -3.21 -5.11
CA TRP A 75 21.33 -3.32 -4.99
C TRP A 75 20.78 -2.25 -4.07
N PHE A 76 19.80 -1.52 -4.56
CA PHE A 76 19.03 -0.58 -3.77
C PHE A 76 17.79 -1.26 -3.17
N TYR A 77 17.68 -1.25 -1.85
CA TYR A 77 16.56 -1.78 -1.08
C TYR A 77 15.52 -0.68 -0.94
N THR A 78 14.42 -0.81 -1.67
CA THR A 78 13.45 0.28 -1.84
C THR A 78 12.57 0.52 -0.61
N GLY A 79 12.44 -0.47 0.26
CA GLY A 79 11.46 -0.49 1.34
C GLY A 79 10.02 -0.68 0.84
N ASP A 80 9.80 -0.91 -0.45
CA ASP A 80 8.53 -1.31 -1.03
C ASP A 80 8.49 -2.84 -1.15
N TYR A 81 7.34 -3.43 -0.87
CA TYR A 81 7.08 -4.86 -1.01
C TYR A 81 6.19 -5.12 -2.22
N GLY A 82 6.44 -6.25 -2.83
CA GLY A 82 5.68 -6.68 -3.99
C GLY A 82 6.06 -8.06 -4.48
N ARG A 83 5.49 -8.44 -5.61
CA ARG A 83 5.74 -9.71 -6.30
C ARG A 83 5.69 -9.51 -7.80
N MET A 84 6.12 -10.53 -8.53
CA MET A 84 6.09 -10.54 -9.99
C MET A 84 5.24 -11.72 -10.45
N ASN A 85 4.40 -11.51 -11.47
CA ASN A 85 3.66 -12.61 -12.09
C ASN A 85 4.50 -13.36 -13.14
N GLU A 86 3.93 -14.41 -13.72
CA GLU A 86 4.56 -15.23 -14.77
C GLU A 86 4.90 -14.46 -16.05
N HIS A 87 4.25 -13.32 -16.29
CA HIS A 87 4.51 -12.42 -17.41
C HIS A 87 5.57 -11.35 -17.12
N GLY A 88 6.20 -11.40 -15.94
CA GLY A 88 7.22 -10.44 -15.52
C GLY A 88 6.66 -9.08 -15.11
N GLN A 89 5.36 -8.98 -14.86
CA GLN A 89 4.73 -7.74 -14.40
C GLN A 89 4.81 -7.62 -12.88
N LEU A 90 5.21 -6.44 -12.41
CA LEU A 90 5.42 -6.11 -11.01
C LEU A 90 4.11 -5.65 -10.36
N TYR A 91 3.81 -6.21 -9.20
CA TYR A 91 2.76 -5.76 -8.28
C TYR A 91 3.40 -5.09 -7.07
N ILE A 92 2.89 -3.95 -6.66
CA ILE A 92 3.26 -3.30 -5.41
C ILE A 92 2.20 -3.65 -4.37
N THR A 93 2.63 -4.31 -3.29
CA THR A 93 1.73 -4.74 -2.21
C THR A 93 1.66 -3.67 -1.11
N GLY A 94 2.80 -3.06 -0.77
CA GLY A 94 2.82 -2.00 0.25
C GLY A 94 4.22 -1.59 0.65
N ARG A 95 4.30 -0.88 1.80
CA ARG A 95 5.55 -0.38 2.34
C ARG A 95 5.99 -1.16 3.58
N LYS A 96 7.27 -1.52 3.65
CA LYS A 96 7.91 -2.18 4.80
C LYS A 96 7.61 -1.49 6.14
N LYS A 97 7.71 -0.16 6.17
CA LYS A 97 7.46 0.65 7.37
C LYS A 97 6.01 0.67 7.83
N ASN A 98 5.07 0.29 6.96
CA ASN A 98 3.64 0.25 7.25
C ASN A 98 3.14 -1.18 7.50
N LEU A 99 4.05 -2.18 7.38
CA LEU A 99 3.73 -3.58 7.60
C LEU A 99 3.13 -3.78 9.00
N ILE A 100 1.97 -4.39 9.05
CA ILE A 100 1.28 -4.84 10.25
C ILE A 100 1.61 -6.32 10.44
N VAL A 101 2.08 -6.69 11.62
CA VAL A 101 2.31 -8.10 11.97
C VAL A 101 1.28 -8.50 13.01
N LEU A 102 0.28 -9.27 12.58
CA LEU A 102 -0.78 -9.73 13.47
C LEU A 102 -0.27 -10.79 14.47
N THR A 103 -1.00 -10.97 15.57
CA THR A 103 -0.69 -11.95 16.63
C THR A 103 -0.52 -13.37 16.12
N ASN A 104 -1.19 -13.73 15.04
CA ASN A 104 -1.08 -15.03 14.37
C ASN A 104 0.14 -15.15 13.45
N GLY A 105 1.05 -14.15 13.46
CA GLY A 105 2.25 -14.10 12.62
C GLY A 105 2.00 -13.75 11.16
N LYS A 106 0.78 -13.37 10.78
CA LYS A 106 0.46 -12.96 9.40
C LYS A 106 0.89 -11.52 9.14
N ASN A 107 1.48 -11.31 8.00
CA ASN A 107 1.87 -10.00 7.48
C ASN A 107 0.71 -9.36 6.71
N VAL A 108 0.38 -8.11 7.04
CA VAL A 108 -0.65 -7.34 6.35
C VAL A 108 -0.06 -6.02 5.89
N PHE A 109 -0.14 -5.77 4.60
CA PHE A 109 0.16 -4.47 4.01
C PHE A 109 -1.13 -3.67 3.91
N PRO A 110 -1.30 -2.59 4.72
CA PRO A 110 -2.54 -1.83 4.73
C PRO A 110 -2.87 -1.22 3.36
N GLU A 111 -1.87 -0.84 2.58
CA GLU A 111 -2.05 -0.27 1.25
C GLU A 111 -2.77 -1.21 0.29
N GLU A 112 -2.54 -2.51 0.40
CA GLU A 112 -3.25 -3.51 -0.42
C GLU A 112 -4.76 -3.43 -0.16
N ILE A 113 -5.18 -3.41 1.12
CA ILE A 113 -6.58 -3.35 1.50
C ILE A 113 -7.18 -1.98 1.15
N GLU A 114 -6.43 -0.90 1.36
CA GLU A 114 -6.84 0.46 1.02
C GLU A 114 -7.15 0.62 -0.47
N ASN A 115 -6.40 -0.05 -1.35
CA ASN A 115 -6.69 -0.06 -2.78
C ASN A 115 -8.06 -0.66 -3.11
N TYR A 116 -8.46 -1.75 -2.42
CA TYR A 116 -9.80 -2.31 -2.56
C TYR A 116 -10.89 -1.36 -2.06
N ILE A 117 -10.64 -0.69 -0.93
CA ILE A 117 -11.58 0.27 -0.35
C ILE A 117 -11.70 1.52 -1.24
N ALA A 118 -10.59 2.00 -1.79
CA ALA A 118 -10.56 3.15 -2.70
C ALA A 118 -11.30 2.91 -4.03
N ALA A 119 -11.54 1.66 -4.41
CA ALA A 119 -12.37 1.31 -5.57
C ALA A 119 -13.88 1.55 -5.34
N ILE A 120 -14.31 1.78 -4.10
CA ILE A 120 -15.70 2.12 -3.76
C ILE A 120 -15.95 3.57 -4.19
N PRO A 121 -16.90 3.86 -5.10
CA PRO A 121 -17.00 5.14 -5.81
C PRO A 121 -17.17 6.39 -4.93
N TYR A 122 -17.76 6.24 -3.73
CA TYR A 122 -18.00 7.35 -2.82
C TYR A 122 -17.01 7.43 -1.65
N VAL A 123 -15.96 6.59 -1.64
CA VAL A 123 -14.83 6.72 -0.73
C VAL A 123 -13.83 7.70 -1.32
N ALA A 124 -13.58 8.80 -0.64
CA ALA A 124 -12.58 9.78 -1.05
C ALA A 124 -11.19 9.41 -0.53
N GLU A 125 -11.11 8.92 0.71
CA GLU A 125 -9.85 8.53 1.36
C GLU A 125 -10.08 7.35 2.30
N ALA A 126 -9.08 6.49 2.40
CA ALA A 126 -9.09 5.35 3.31
C ALA A 126 -7.72 5.14 3.94
N VAL A 127 -7.70 4.76 5.20
CA VAL A 127 -6.51 4.29 5.90
C VAL A 127 -6.86 3.06 6.71
N VAL A 128 -6.02 2.04 6.59
CA VAL A 128 -6.13 0.79 7.35
C VAL A 128 -5.01 0.73 8.38
N TYR A 129 -5.34 0.33 9.59
CA TYR A 129 -4.39 0.12 10.68
C TYR A 129 -4.83 -1.02 11.60
N ALA A 130 -3.89 -1.54 12.39
CA ALA A 130 -4.20 -2.59 13.35
C ALA A 130 -4.89 -2.02 14.60
N LEU A 131 -5.84 -2.80 15.13
CA LEU A 131 -6.38 -2.65 16.46
C LEU A 131 -5.62 -3.57 17.43
N LYS A 132 -5.43 -3.09 18.64
CA LYS A 132 -4.83 -3.87 19.72
C LYS A 132 -5.91 -4.53 20.57
N ASN A 133 -5.68 -5.78 20.95
CA ASN A 133 -6.51 -6.48 21.91
C ASN A 133 -6.22 -6.02 23.37
N GLU A 134 -6.90 -6.61 24.33
CA GLU A 134 -6.73 -6.32 25.76
C GLU A 134 -5.27 -6.49 26.28
N HIS A 135 -4.47 -7.29 25.57
CA HIS A 135 -3.05 -7.52 25.88
C HIS A 135 -2.11 -6.58 25.12
N GLY A 136 -2.64 -5.61 24.36
CA GLY A 136 -1.87 -4.65 23.56
C GLY A 136 -1.26 -5.23 22.29
N LEU A 137 -1.71 -6.42 21.84
CA LEU A 137 -1.23 -7.09 20.65
C LEU A 137 -2.15 -6.81 19.46
N GLU A 138 -1.58 -6.61 18.27
CA GLU A 138 -2.29 -6.36 17.01
C GLU A 138 -2.98 -7.65 16.53
N ASP A 139 -4.30 -7.73 16.54
CA ASP A 139 -5.04 -8.96 16.18
C ASP A 139 -6.17 -8.75 15.17
N SER A 140 -6.56 -7.54 14.91
CA SER A 140 -7.61 -7.19 13.96
C SER A 140 -7.33 -5.88 13.24
N LEU A 141 -8.11 -5.57 12.20
CA LEU A 141 -7.91 -4.42 11.34
C LEU A 141 -9.09 -3.44 11.43
N CYS A 142 -8.75 -2.15 11.42
CA CYS A 142 -9.70 -1.05 11.30
C CYS A 142 -9.47 -0.32 9.97
N ALA A 143 -10.57 -0.05 9.26
CA ALA A 143 -10.57 0.90 8.16
C ALA A 143 -11.18 2.22 8.64
N GLU A 144 -10.45 3.31 8.51
CA GLU A 144 -10.93 4.65 8.73
C GLU A 144 -11.07 5.34 7.37
N VAL A 145 -12.29 5.82 7.05
CA VAL A 145 -12.62 6.33 5.73
C VAL A 145 -13.20 7.74 5.79
N PHE A 146 -12.88 8.54 4.78
CA PHE A 146 -13.54 9.81 4.51
C PHE A 146 -14.38 9.65 3.24
N LEU A 147 -15.63 10.03 3.31
CA LEU A 147 -16.60 9.83 2.23
C LEU A 147 -16.79 11.13 1.45
N SER A 148 -16.98 11.02 0.13
CA SER A 148 -17.27 12.15 -0.75
C SER A 148 -18.76 12.47 -0.74
N GLU A 149 -19.14 13.61 -0.15
CA GLU A 149 -20.53 14.09 -0.15
C GLU A 149 -21.07 14.27 -1.57
N GLU A 150 -20.25 14.75 -2.49
CA GLU A 150 -20.59 14.93 -3.90
C GLU A 150 -20.99 13.59 -4.53
N LYS A 151 -20.17 12.54 -4.33
CA LYS A 151 -20.44 11.20 -4.88
C LYS A 151 -21.62 10.51 -4.21
N ILE A 152 -21.82 10.74 -2.91
CA ILE A 152 -23.00 10.24 -2.19
C ILE A 152 -24.27 10.83 -2.78
N ALA A 153 -24.30 12.14 -3.04
CA ALA A 153 -25.45 12.82 -3.63
C ALA A 153 -25.68 12.37 -5.09
N GLU A 154 -24.61 12.26 -5.90
CA GLU A 154 -24.67 11.77 -7.28
C GLU A 154 -25.24 10.35 -7.38
N LEU A 155 -24.87 9.47 -6.46
CA LEU A 155 -25.29 8.07 -6.43
C LEU A 155 -26.63 7.84 -5.67
N GLY A 156 -27.19 8.87 -5.06
CA GLY A 156 -28.44 8.78 -4.30
C GLY A 156 -28.37 7.85 -3.09
N ILE A 157 -27.24 7.86 -2.35
CA ILE A 157 -27.03 6.99 -1.21
C ILE A 157 -27.66 7.62 0.04
N GLU A 158 -28.72 6.99 0.57
CA GLU A 158 -29.47 7.53 1.71
C GLU A 158 -28.75 7.35 3.06
N ASN A 159 -28.09 6.20 3.29
CA ASN A 159 -27.43 5.87 4.57
C ASN A 159 -25.96 5.45 4.34
N PRO A 160 -25.05 6.39 3.98
CA PRO A 160 -23.69 6.07 3.59
C PRO A 160 -22.86 5.43 4.72
N VAL A 161 -23.11 5.80 5.98
CA VAL A 161 -22.39 5.26 7.15
C VAL A 161 -22.71 3.80 7.43
N GLU A 162 -23.96 3.39 7.23
CA GLU A 162 -24.37 1.99 7.38
C GLU A 162 -23.91 1.16 6.18
N ARG A 163 -24.08 1.72 4.98
CA ARG A 163 -23.78 1.07 3.72
C ARG A 163 -22.27 0.78 3.56
N ILE A 164 -21.40 1.70 3.97
CA ILE A 164 -19.95 1.57 3.77
C ILE A 164 -19.37 0.29 4.41
N ARG A 165 -19.92 -0.18 5.53
CA ARG A 165 -19.48 -1.44 6.15
C ARG A 165 -19.70 -2.64 5.23
N ALA A 166 -20.88 -2.73 4.63
CA ALA A 166 -21.23 -3.81 3.72
C ALA A 166 -20.41 -3.73 2.42
N ASP A 167 -20.21 -2.51 1.90
CA ASP A 167 -19.45 -2.29 0.67
C ASP A 167 -17.96 -2.58 0.87
N ILE A 168 -17.36 -2.25 2.02
CA ILE A 168 -15.98 -2.63 2.36
C ILE A 168 -15.86 -4.15 2.50
N ALA A 169 -16.78 -4.81 3.20
CA ALA A 169 -16.77 -6.26 3.36
C ALA A 169 -16.83 -6.96 1.99
N LYS A 170 -17.69 -6.47 1.09
CA LYS A 170 -17.79 -6.97 -0.30
C LYS A 170 -16.53 -6.68 -1.12
N ALA A 171 -15.99 -5.47 -1.03
CA ALA A 171 -14.79 -5.10 -1.78
C ALA A 171 -13.57 -5.92 -1.37
N THR A 172 -13.45 -6.28 -0.09
CA THR A 172 -12.35 -7.06 0.47
C THR A 172 -12.57 -8.57 0.49
N GLU A 173 -13.73 -9.05 0.02
CA GLU A 173 -14.06 -10.49 -0.06
C GLU A 173 -13.00 -11.34 -0.76
N PRO A 174 -12.35 -10.89 -1.86
CA PRO A 174 -11.30 -11.67 -2.52
C PRO A 174 -10.03 -11.86 -1.69
N LEU A 175 -9.85 -11.07 -0.63
CA LEU A 175 -8.67 -11.14 0.22
C LEU A 175 -8.77 -12.28 1.24
N PRO A 176 -7.63 -12.84 1.69
CA PRO A 176 -7.59 -13.81 2.79
C PRO A 176 -8.28 -13.28 4.05
N HIS A 177 -8.94 -14.15 4.79
CA HIS A 177 -9.77 -13.79 5.96
C HIS A 177 -9.06 -12.91 7.00
N TYR A 178 -7.76 -13.12 7.23
CA TYR A 178 -6.97 -12.32 8.17
C TYR A 178 -6.74 -10.86 7.71
N LYS A 179 -7.05 -10.53 6.44
CA LYS A 179 -7.02 -9.17 5.88
C LYS A 179 -8.40 -8.49 5.90
N HIS A 180 -9.45 -9.16 6.38
CA HIS A 180 -10.78 -8.58 6.46
C HIS A 180 -10.85 -7.51 7.56
N ILE A 181 -11.64 -6.47 7.32
CA ILE A 181 -11.82 -5.35 8.24
C ILE A 181 -12.81 -5.72 9.36
N ALA A 182 -12.35 -5.65 10.60
CA ALA A 182 -13.19 -5.90 11.79
C ALA A 182 -13.99 -4.65 12.21
N LYS A 183 -13.41 -3.45 12.04
CA LYS A 183 -14.05 -2.19 12.44
C LYS A 183 -13.93 -1.14 11.34
N VAL A 184 -15.03 -0.44 11.07
CA VAL A 184 -15.06 0.69 10.13
C VAL A 184 -15.39 1.96 10.91
N LYS A 185 -14.58 3.00 10.69
CA LYS A 185 -14.82 4.36 11.18
C LYS A 185 -15.03 5.30 10.02
N VAL A 186 -16.04 6.16 10.11
CA VAL A 186 -16.26 7.23 9.16
C VAL A 186 -15.81 8.54 9.78
N ARG A 187 -15.05 9.33 9.04
CA ARG A 187 -14.54 10.64 9.45
C ARG A 187 -15.43 11.74 8.92
N ASP A 188 -15.49 12.83 9.67
CA ASP A 188 -16.18 14.07 9.28
C ASP A 188 -15.27 15.02 8.47
N ALA A 189 -13.95 14.73 8.40
CA ALA A 189 -12.98 15.57 7.70
C ALA A 189 -11.89 14.74 7.02
N GLU A 190 -11.27 15.29 5.99
CA GLU A 190 -10.13 14.70 5.27
C GLU A 190 -8.95 14.39 6.21
N PHE A 191 -8.12 13.42 5.81
CA PHE A 191 -6.86 13.17 6.50
C PHE A 191 -5.85 14.31 6.27
N GLU A 192 -5.01 14.58 7.27
CA GLU A 192 -3.87 15.46 7.05
C GLU A 192 -2.94 14.90 5.98
N LYS A 193 -2.56 15.75 5.02
CA LYS A 193 -1.70 15.37 3.91
C LYS A 193 -0.36 16.11 3.94
N THR A 194 0.62 15.51 3.31
CA THR A 194 1.89 16.15 2.99
C THR A 194 1.70 17.16 1.84
N THR A 195 2.72 17.97 1.56
CA THR A 195 2.76 18.86 0.39
C THR A 195 2.64 18.11 -0.95
N THR A 196 2.92 16.81 -0.95
CA THR A 196 2.77 15.93 -2.11
C THR A 196 1.46 15.13 -2.09
N ASN A 197 0.47 15.59 -1.33
CA ASN A 197 -0.89 15.03 -1.22
C ASN A 197 -0.94 13.58 -0.68
N LYS A 198 0.06 13.15 0.11
CA LYS A 198 0.07 11.83 0.76
C LYS A 198 -0.43 11.94 2.20
N ILE A 199 -1.29 11.02 2.62
CA ILE A 199 -1.83 10.97 3.99
C ILE A 199 -0.69 10.79 5.01
N LYS A 200 -0.69 11.63 6.04
CA LYS A 200 0.25 11.56 7.16
C LYS A 200 -0.19 10.50 8.16
N ARG A 201 0.16 9.23 7.91
CA ARG A 201 -0.24 8.09 8.78
C ARG A 201 0.16 8.24 10.24
N ASN A 202 1.24 8.98 10.54
CA ASN A 202 1.69 9.24 11.90
C ASN A 202 0.78 10.18 12.70
N LYS A 203 -0.14 10.88 12.02
CA LYS A 203 -1.13 11.77 12.61
C LYS A 203 -2.48 11.10 12.90
N ILE A 204 -2.63 9.86 12.46
CA ILE A 204 -3.85 9.11 12.70
C ILE A 204 -3.86 8.67 14.15
N VAL A 205 -4.88 9.13 14.89
CA VAL A 205 -5.12 8.67 16.25
C VAL A 205 -5.65 7.24 16.13
N LYS A 206 -4.78 6.28 16.37
CA LYS A 206 -5.16 4.88 16.41
C LYS A 206 -6.03 4.69 17.65
N ASP A 207 -7.28 4.29 17.43
CA ASP A 207 -8.13 3.84 18.52
C ASP A 207 -7.58 2.49 18.96
N GLU A 208 -7.01 2.45 20.15
CA GLU A 208 -6.20 1.33 20.59
C GLU A 208 -7.00 0.15 21.14
N ARG A 209 -8.36 0.21 21.13
CA ARG A 209 -9.20 -0.85 21.72
C ARG A 209 -10.37 -1.23 20.83
N LEU A 210 -10.60 -2.52 20.72
CA LEU A 210 -11.84 -3.12 20.23
C LEU A 210 -13.00 -2.77 21.15
#